data_4598affb2d0c8b6a5df98ee757001fa0
#
_entry.id   4598affb2d0c8b6a5df98ee757001fa0
#
_cell.length_a   1.000
_cell.length_b   1.000
_cell.length_c   1.000
_cell.angle_alpha   90.00
_cell.angle_beta   90.00
_cell.angle_gamma   90.00
#
_symmetry.space_group_name_H-M   'P 1'
#
loop_
_entity.id
_entity.type
_entity.pdbx_description
1 polymer ?
#
loop_
_entity_poly.entity_id
_entity_poly.type
_entity_poly.pdbx_seq_one_letter_code
_entity_poly.pdbx_strand_id
1 'polypeptide(L)'
;MGLHVFTSIQRSAPTNMINNAVAVSAAHKLRFAQDLALFNLDLAEAEEAFDGSAHKEVWQSAPEWQPTREAVERLTAIGDWAKLLFCTNIVFEQLVGSLFRTELIMQVAARNGDYITPTIVGTGEYDYDRDLNYTRALFQMLSRDEQYGAQNRELFGQWLSEWVPRCLDAARGLQPIWSQPADKSVTFATSLEAATEKFRDVLKAIEVDIPEELNQ
;
A
#
# COMPACT_ATOMS: atom_id res chain seq x y z
N MET A 1 -7.85 6.68 -4.66
CA MET A 1 -6.39 6.69 -4.87
C MET A 1 -5.94 5.73 -5.97
N GLY A 2 -6.00 4.41 -5.78
CA GLY A 2 -5.38 3.45 -6.68
C GLY A 2 -5.74 3.61 -8.15
N LEU A 3 -7.02 3.78 -8.47
CA LEU A 3 -7.44 4.03 -9.85
C LEU A 3 -6.75 5.27 -10.46
N HIS A 4 -6.70 6.38 -9.73
CA HIS A 4 -6.05 7.61 -10.22
C HIS A 4 -4.55 7.43 -10.42
N VAL A 5 -3.85 6.81 -9.47
CA VAL A 5 -2.41 6.54 -9.55
C VAL A 5 -2.08 5.73 -10.80
N PHE A 6 -2.73 4.58 -10.98
CA PHE A 6 -2.41 3.69 -12.10
C PHE A 6 -2.84 4.24 -13.46
N THR A 7 -3.95 4.98 -13.54
CA THR A 7 -4.33 5.66 -14.80
C THR A 7 -3.36 6.82 -15.14
N SER A 8 -2.78 7.49 -14.15
CA SER A 8 -1.75 8.50 -14.39
C SER A 8 -0.45 7.88 -14.92
N ILE A 9 -0.02 6.74 -14.36
CA ILE A 9 1.12 5.97 -14.88
C ILE A 9 0.86 5.52 -16.32
N GLN A 10 -0.33 4.99 -16.61
CA GLN A 10 -0.71 4.51 -17.94
C GLN A 10 -0.57 5.59 -19.03
N ARG A 11 -0.85 6.85 -18.70
CA ARG A 11 -0.76 7.96 -19.66
C ARG A 11 0.67 8.30 -20.08
N SER A 12 1.66 8.02 -19.25
CA SER A 12 3.05 8.44 -19.44
C SER A 12 4.05 7.28 -19.52
N ALA A 13 3.60 6.03 -19.31
CA ALA A 13 4.47 4.87 -19.38
C ALA A 13 5.01 4.64 -20.79
N PRO A 14 6.30 4.26 -20.92
CA PRO A 14 7.00 4.26 -22.22
C PRO A 14 6.67 3.06 -23.11
N THR A 15 6.02 2.02 -22.59
CA THR A 15 5.74 0.78 -23.34
C THR A 15 4.33 0.24 -23.10
N ASN A 16 3.79 -0.48 -24.08
CA ASN A 16 2.51 -1.18 -23.96
C ASN A 16 2.53 -2.26 -22.86
N MET A 17 3.68 -2.86 -22.57
CA MET A 17 3.77 -3.85 -21.49
C MET A 17 3.50 -3.22 -20.13
N ILE A 18 4.12 -2.08 -19.84
CA ILE A 18 3.87 -1.32 -18.61
C ILE A 18 2.42 -0.83 -18.60
N ASN A 19 1.93 -0.25 -19.72
CA ASN A 19 0.55 0.21 -19.85
C ASN A 19 -0.46 -0.88 -19.53
N ASN A 20 -0.29 -2.08 -20.06
CA ASN A 20 -1.20 -3.20 -19.81
C ASN A 20 -1.14 -3.64 -18.34
N ALA A 21 0.05 -3.75 -17.75
CA ALA A 21 0.20 -4.13 -16.34
C ALA A 21 -0.51 -3.13 -15.42
N VAL A 22 -0.28 -1.83 -15.59
CA VAL A 22 -0.89 -0.80 -14.74
C VAL A 22 -2.38 -0.62 -15.00
N ALA A 23 -2.87 -0.89 -16.22
CA ALA A 23 -4.31 -0.89 -16.52
C ALA A 23 -5.03 -2.01 -15.74
N VAL A 24 -4.45 -3.21 -15.67
CA VAL A 24 -4.97 -4.31 -14.87
C VAL A 24 -4.93 -3.96 -13.38
N SER A 25 -3.85 -3.34 -12.89
CA SER A 25 -3.76 -2.86 -11.51
C SER A 25 -4.84 -1.83 -11.18
N ALA A 26 -5.12 -0.89 -12.09
CA ALA A 26 -6.20 0.08 -11.93
C ALA A 26 -7.58 -0.60 -11.81
N ALA A 27 -7.85 -1.59 -12.67
CA ALA A 27 -9.09 -2.36 -12.64
C ALA A 27 -9.27 -3.14 -11.33
N HIS A 28 -8.20 -3.74 -10.82
CA HIS A 28 -8.24 -4.47 -9.55
C HIS A 28 -8.42 -3.55 -8.33
N LYS A 29 -7.82 -2.38 -8.31
CA LYS A 29 -8.08 -1.37 -7.26
C LYS A 29 -9.54 -0.90 -7.28
N LEU A 30 -10.14 -0.76 -8.47
CA LEU A 30 -11.55 -0.43 -8.60
C LEU A 30 -12.44 -1.57 -8.09
N ARG A 31 -12.16 -2.82 -8.50
CA ARG A 31 -12.89 -4.00 -8.02
C ARG A 31 -12.83 -4.11 -6.50
N PHE A 32 -11.64 -3.99 -5.91
CA PHE A 32 -11.49 -4.04 -4.45
C PHE A 32 -12.30 -2.95 -3.73
N ALA A 33 -12.32 -1.73 -4.27
CA ALA A 33 -13.16 -0.66 -3.74
C ALA A 33 -14.66 -0.96 -3.87
N GLN A 34 -15.09 -1.61 -4.97
CA GLN A 34 -16.48 -2.03 -5.16
C GLN A 34 -16.87 -3.14 -4.18
N ASP A 35 -16.01 -4.14 -3.96
CA ASP A 35 -16.27 -5.22 -3.01
C ASP A 35 -16.47 -4.67 -1.58
N LEU A 36 -15.63 -3.72 -1.15
CA LEU A 36 -15.79 -3.03 0.14
C LEU A 36 -17.05 -2.17 0.19
N ALA A 37 -17.39 -1.47 -0.90
CA ALA A 37 -18.60 -0.64 -0.94
C ALA A 37 -19.88 -1.49 -0.86
N LEU A 38 -19.91 -2.63 -1.54
CA LEU A 38 -21.03 -3.59 -1.46
C LEU A 38 -21.15 -4.14 -0.04
N PHE A 39 -20.05 -4.57 0.57
CA PHE A 39 -20.05 -5.04 1.95
C PHE A 39 -20.54 -3.97 2.94
N ASN A 40 -20.14 -2.70 2.76
CA ASN A 40 -20.64 -1.61 3.58
C ASN A 40 -22.16 -1.41 3.45
N LEU A 41 -22.73 -1.60 2.24
CA LEU A 41 -24.18 -1.55 2.05
C LEU A 41 -24.88 -2.71 2.75
N ASP A 42 -24.37 -3.93 2.60
CA ASP A 42 -24.93 -5.12 3.27
C ASP A 42 -24.85 -4.96 4.81
N LEU A 43 -23.75 -4.39 5.33
CA LEU A 43 -23.58 -4.16 6.76
C LEU A 43 -24.55 -3.07 7.28
N ALA A 44 -24.75 -2.00 6.51
CA ALA A 44 -25.70 -0.93 6.86
C ALA A 44 -27.16 -1.40 6.83
N GLU A 45 -27.48 -2.43 6.01
CA GLU A 45 -28.81 -3.06 6.01
C GLU A 45 -29.01 -4.04 7.16
N ALA A 46 -27.93 -4.76 7.57
CA ALA A 46 -27.97 -5.78 8.59
C ALA A 46 -27.84 -5.23 10.03
N GLU A 47 -27.10 -4.13 10.21
CA GLU A 47 -26.73 -3.60 11.53
C GLU A 47 -27.17 -2.13 11.66
N GLU A 48 -28.27 -1.90 12.39
CA GLU A 48 -28.84 -0.55 12.59
C GLU A 48 -27.85 0.46 13.21
N ALA A 49 -26.88 -0.01 14.00
CA ALA A 49 -25.86 0.82 14.62
C ALA A 49 -24.71 1.22 13.67
N PHE A 50 -24.64 0.63 12.49
CA PHE A 50 -23.56 0.90 11.54
C PHE A 50 -23.88 2.12 10.66
N ASP A 51 -23.05 3.17 10.78
CA ASP A 51 -23.14 4.35 9.91
C ASP A 51 -22.26 4.16 8.66
N GLY A 52 -22.83 3.65 7.59
CA GLY A 52 -22.19 3.49 6.30
C GLY A 52 -21.74 4.80 5.63
N SER A 53 -22.11 5.96 6.13
CA SER A 53 -21.74 7.28 5.60
C SER A 53 -20.52 7.91 6.27
N ALA A 54 -20.13 7.45 7.46
CA ALA A 54 -19.07 8.05 8.29
C ALA A 54 -17.67 7.99 7.66
N HIS A 55 -17.42 7.06 6.72
CA HIS A 55 -16.09 6.83 6.13
C HIS A 55 -15.44 8.09 5.52
N LYS A 56 -16.23 8.98 4.94
CA LYS A 56 -15.72 10.22 4.34
C LYS A 56 -15.21 11.18 5.40
N GLU A 57 -15.96 11.36 6.48
CA GLU A 57 -15.55 12.23 7.59
C GLU A 57 -14.35 11.66 8.33
N VAL A 58 -14.33 10.36 8.58
CA VAL A 58 -13.17 9.66 9.16
C VAL A 58 -11.92 9.92 8.33
N TRP A 59 -11.97 9.70 7.01
CA TRP A 59 -10.85 9.99 6.12
C TRP A 59 -10.39 11.44 6.16
N GLN A 60 -11.33 12.39 6.24
CA GLN A 60 -11.03 13.83 6.17
C GLN A 60 -10.56 14.42 7.49
N SER A 61 -10.99 13.86 8.63
CA SER A 61 -10.89 14.54 9.92
C SER A 61 -10.24 13.72 11.03
N ALA A 62 -10.29 12.36 10.97
CA ALA A 62 -9.72 11.53 12.02
C ALA A 62 -8.19 11.62 12.05
N PRO A 63 -7.59 11.96 13.21
CA PRO A 63 -6.14 12.23 13.32
C PRO A 63 -5.26 11.06 12.88
N GLU A 64 -5.67 9.82 13.17
CA GLU A 64 -4.97 8.60 12.83
C GLU A 64 -4.84 8.38 11.31
N TRP A 65 -5.74 8.95 10.52
CA TRP A 65 -5.71 8.85 9.06
C TRP A 65 -4.96 10.00 8.38
N GLN A 66 -4.68 11.12 9.06
CA GLN A 66 -4.10 12.29 8.40
C GLN A 66 -2.70 12.04 7.81
N PRO A 67 -1.75 11.31 8.47
CA PRO A 67 -0.47 11.01 7.85
C PRO A 67 -0.60 10.10 6.61
N THR A 68 -1.52 9.12 6.66
CA THR A 68 -1.83 8.26 5.51
C THR A 68 -2.45 9.06 4.37
N ARG A 69 -3.38 9.96 4.69
CA ARG A 69 -4.02 10.84 3.72
C ARG A 69 -3.00 11.76 3.05
N GLU A 70 -2.10 12.37 3.80
CA GLU A 70 -1.04 13.20 3.24
C GLU A 70 -0.15 12.40 2.27
N ALA A 71 0.29 11.20 2.66
CA ALA A 71 1.06 10.32 1.79
C ALA A 71 0.32 10.01 0.48
N VAL A 72 -0.98 9.68 0.57
CA VAL A 72 -1.84 9.39 -0.58
C VAL A 72 -2.01 10.59 -1.50
N GLU A 73 -2.30 11.77 -0.95
CA GLU A 73 -2.47 13.00 -1.74
C GLU A 73 -1.17 13.39 -2.45
N ARG A 74 -0.01 13.23 -1.79
CA ARG A 74 1.31 13.46 -2.40
C ARG A 74 1.64 12.43 -3.49
N LEU A 75 1.29 11.14 -3.32
CA LEU A 75 1.42 10.15 -4.39
C LEU A 75 0.65 10.56 -5.63
N THR A 76 -0.58 11.04 -5.48
CA THR A 76 -1.40 11.46 -6.63
C THR A 76 -0.85 12.70 -7.35
N ALA A 77 0.04 13.46 -6.73
CA ALA A 77 0.69 14.64 -7.30
C ALA A 77 2.01 14.32 -8.04
N ILE A 78 2.52 13.08 -7.98
CA ILE A 78 3.75 12.70 -8.70
C ILE A 78 3.46 12.62 -10.21
N GLY A 79 4.17 13.41 -10.99
CA GLY A 79 4.04 13.44 -12.45
C GLY A 79 4.89 12.42 -13.19
N ASP A 80 5.98 11.93 -12.58
CA ASP A 80 6.86 10.91 -13.16
C ASP A 80 6.28 9.51 -12.96
N TRP A 81 6.10 8.76 -14.05
CA TRP A 81 5.46 7.44 -14.02
C TRP A 81 6.27 6.40 -13.23
N ALA A 82 7.61 6.43 -13.35
CA ALA A 82 8.48 5.45 -12.69
C ALA A 82 8.54 5.74 -11.18
N LYS A 83 8.73 7.01 -10.80
CA LYS A 83 8.66 7.44 -9.40
C LYS A 83 7.31 7.09 -8.78
N LEU A 84 6.21 7.38 -9.50
CA LEU A 84 4.86 7.08 -9.00
C LEU A 84 4.65 5.58 -8.78
N LEU A 85 5.06 4.74 -9.74
CA LEU A 85 4.97 3.28 -9.63
C LEU A 85 5.85 2.75 -8.49
N PHE A 86 7.09 3.23 -8.37
CA PHE A 86 8.02 2.86 -7.32
C PHE A 86 7.48 3.24 -5.94
N CYS A 87 7.14 4.50 -5.74
CA CYS A 87 6.66 5.00 -4.45
C CYS A 87 5.34 4.35 -4.03
N THR A 88 4.48 3.97 -4.98
CA THR A 88 3.23 3.28 -4.68
C THR A 88 3.48 1.80 -4.34
N ASN A 89 4.03 1.01 -5.27
CA ASN A 89 4.07 -0.45 -5.10
C ASN A 89 5.25 -0.94 -4.25
N ILE A 90 6.42 -0.27 -4.34
CA ILE A 90 7.60 -0.67 -3.57
C ILE A 90 7.61 -0.06 -2.17
N VAL A 91 7.13 1.17 -1.97
CA VAL A 91 7.23 1.84 -0.67
C VAL A 91 5.89 1.83 0.07
N PHE A 92 4.88 2.52 -0.46
CA PHE A 92 3.61 2.72 0.24
C PHE A 92 2.85 1.41 0.49
N GLU A 93 2.70 0.57 -0.54
CA GLU A 93 1.96 -0.70 -0.41
C GLU A 93 2.67 -1.69 0.52
N GLN A 94 3.99 -1.64 0.66
CA GLN A 94 4.72 -2.50 1.57
C GLN A 94 4.66 -2.01 3.02
N LEU A 95 4.84 -0.70 3.28
CA LEU A 95 4.89 -0.18 4.64
C LEU A 95 3.50 0.15 5.21
N VAL A 96 2.58 0.67 4.40
CA VAL A 96 1.25 1.10 4.86
C VAL A 96 0.16 0.12 4.44
N GLY A 97 0.14 -0.26 3.16
CA GLY A 97 -0.86 -1.15 2.61
C GLY A 97 -0.82 -2.54 3.24
N SER A 98 0.35 -3.19 3.25
CA SER A 98 0.55 -4.52 3.86
C SER A 98 0.30 -4.49 5.36
N LEU A 99 0.80 -3.46 6.07
CA LEU A 99 0.55 -3.30 7.50
C LEU A 99 -0.96 -3.31 7.81
N PHE A 100 -1.74 -2.54 7.08
CA PHE A 100 -3.17 -2.43 7.31
C PHE A 100 -3.95 -3.68 6.87
N ARG A 101 -3.71 -4.19 5.67
CA ARG A 101 -4.43 -5.34 5.13
C ARG A 101 -3.98 -6.65 5.76
N THR A 102 -2.69 -6.97 5.64
CA THR A 102 -2.17 -8.28 6.03
C THR A 102 -1.97 -8.38 7.54
N GLU A 103 -1.35 -7.38 8.15
CA GLU A 103 -0.99 -7.47 9.57
C GLU A 103 -2.15 -7.07 10.51
N LEU A 104 -3.07 -6.18 10.10
CA LEU A 104 -4.24 -5.87 10.91
C LEU A 104 -5.46 -6.71 10.50
N ILE A 105 -6.01 -6.48 9.31
CA ILE A 105 -7.30 -7.08 8.93
C ILE A 105 -7.22 -8.61 8.94
N MET A 106 -6.23 -9.20 8.26
CA MET A 106 -6.11 -10.66 8.16
C MET A 106 -5.80 -11.33 9.50
N GLN A 107 -5.13 -10.65 10.44
CA GLN A 107 -4.75 -11.22 11.73
C GLN A 107 -5.80 -10.99 12.84
N VAL A 108 -6.56 -9.92 12.76
CA VAL A 108 -7.37 -9.43 13.88
C VAL A 108 -8.88 -9.52 13.63
N ALA A 109 -9.35 -9.28 12.40
CA ALA A 109 -10.79 -9.17 12.13
C ALA A 109 -11.57 -10.44 12.47
N ALA A 110 -11.10 -11.62 12.05
CA ALA A 110 -11.77 -12.90 12.32
C ALA A 110 -11.87 -13.22 13.82
N ARG A 111 -10.90 -12.78 14.64
CA ARG A 111 -10.93 -12.95 16.10
C ARG A 111 -12.00 -12.10 16.77
N ASN A 112 -12.40 -11.02 16.13
CA ASN A 112 -13.45 -10.10 16.57
C ASN A 112 -14.78 -10.32 15.85
N GLY A 113 -14.98 -11.49 15.21
CA GLY A 113 -16.24 -11.91 14.61
C GLY A 113 -16.45 -11.47 13.15
N ASP A 114 -15.52 -10.73 12.57
CA ASP A 114 -15.57 -10.34 11.16
C ASP A 114 -14.83 -11.35 10.28
N TYR A 115 -15.57 -12.20 9.59
CA TYR A 115 -15.05 -13.21 8.66
C TYR A 115 -15.16 -12.77 7.19
N ILE A 116 -15.87 -11.69 6.92
CA ILE A 116 -16.14 -11.22 5.55
C ILE A 116 -15.01 -10.31 5.07
N THR A 117 -14.62 -9.32 5.86
CA THR A 117 -13.52 -8.40 5.49
C THR A 117 -12.21 -9.13 5.20
N PRO A 118 -11.74 -10.12 6.00
CA PRO A 118 -10.56 -10.92 5.65
C PRO A 118 -10.71 -11.68 4.33
N THR A 119 -11.90 -12.15 3.97
CA THR A 119 -12.15 -12.83 2.71
C THR A 119 -12.01 -11.88 1.51
N ILE A 120 -12.58 -10.69 1.62
CA ILE A 120 -12.44 -9.63 0.58
C ILE A 120 -10.97 -9.22 0.44
N VAL A 121 -10.29 -8.95 1.55
CA VAL A 121 -8.88 -8.56 1.57
C VAL A 121 -8.00 -9.67 1.02
N GLY A 122 -8.19 -10.93 1.44
CA GLY A 122 -7.44 -12.08 0.95
C GLY A 122 -7.56 -12.27 -0.56
N THR A 123 -8.72 -12.01 -1.15
CA THR A 123 -8.88 -12.01 -2.60
C THR A 123 -8.05 -10.90 -3.26
N GLY A 124 -7.96 -9.72 -2.63
CA GLY A 124 -7.15 -8.60 -3.10
C GLY A 124 -5.64 -8.84 -2.99
N GLU A 125 -5.17 -9.64 -2.03
CA GLU A 125 -3.73 -9.89 -1.83
C GLU A 125 -3.08 -10.55 -3.05
N TYR A 126 -3.78 -11.43 -3.79
CA TYR A 126 -3.28 -11.97 -5.07
C TYR A 126 -3.00 -10.88 -6.10
N ASP A 127 -3.79 -9.83 -6.12
CA ASP A 127 -3.60 -8.69 -7.02
C ASP A 127 -2.40 -7.84 -6.58
N TYR A 128 -2.23 -7.64 -5.28
CA TYR A 128 -1.07 -6.91 -4.74
C TYR A 128 0.24 -7.68 -4.96
N ASP A 129 0.24 -9.00 -4.77
CA ASP A 129 1.40 -9.86 -5.07
C ASP A 129 1.80 -9.78 -6.53
N ARG A 130 0.83 -9.83 -7.45
CA ARG A 130 1.09 -9.65 -8.87
C ARG A 130 1.65 -8.27 -9.16
N ASP A 131 1.06 -7.21 -8.59
CA ASP A 131 1.50 -5.83 -8.78
C ASP A 131 2.92 -5.64 -8.24
N LEU A 132 3.25 -6.21 -7.10
CA LEU A 132 4.60 -6.22 -6.54
C LEU A 132 5.58 -6.99 -7.43
N ASN A 133 5.18 -8.18 -7.91
CA ASN A 133 6.07 -9.05 -8.69
C ASN A 133 6.49 -8.39 -10.00
N TYR A 134 5.56 -7.82 -10.79
CA TYR A 134 5.96 -7.14 -12.02
C TYR A 134 6.75 -5.85 -11.75
N THR A 135 6.39 -5.10 -10.70
CA THR A 135 7.10 -3.88 -10.31
C THR A 135 8.52 -4.21 -9.89
N ARG A 136 8.70 -5.23 -9.03
CA ARG A 136 10.02 -5.70 -8.62
C ARG A 136 10.86 -6.15 -9.82
N ALA A 137 10.29 -6.93 -10.74
CA ALA A 137 11.01 -7.38 -11.95
C ALA A 137 11.46 -6.19 -12.81
N LEU A 138 10.60 -5.17 -12.99
CA LEU A 138 10.94 -3.96 -13.72
C LEU A 138 12.09 -3.20 -13.06
N PHE A 139 12.00 -2.91 -11.77
CA PHE A 139 13.02 -2.13 -11.07
C PHE A 139 14.34 -2.91 -10.89
N GLN A 140 14.27 -4.24 -10.75
CA GLN A 140 15.46 -5.10 -10.78
C GLN A 140 16.17 -5.04 -12.14
N MET A 141 15.42 -5.09 -13.25
CA MET A 141 15.98 -4.93 -14.59
C MET A 141 16.65 -3.55 -14.74
N LEU A 142 16.02 -2.48 -14.27
CA LEU A 142 16.57 -1.13 -14.31
C LEU A 142 17.82 -0.97 -13.43
N SER A 143 17.87 -1.62 -12.25
CA SER A 143 19.03 -1.60 -11.36
C SER A 143 20.23 -2.35 -11.93
N ARG A 144 19.99 -3.37 -12.74
CA ARG A 144 21.01 -4.22 -13.36
C ARG A 144 21.45 -3.79 -14.76
N ASP A 145 20.87 -2.72 -15.29
CA ASP A 145 21.23 -2.23 -16.61
C ASP A 145 22.74 -1.90 -16.67
N GLU A 146 23.43 -2.41 -17.70
CA GLU A 146 24.88 -2.27 -17.82
C GLU A 146 25.34 -0.81 -17.97
N GLN A 147 24.52 0.04 -18.58
CA GLN A 147 24.86 1.44 -18.85
C GLN A 147 24.33 2.39 -17.76
N TYR A 148 23.12 2.18 -17.29
CA TYR A 148 22.40 3.13 -16.42
C TYR A 148 22.12 2.58 -15.02
N GLY A 149 22.43 1.31 -14.72
CA GLY A 149 22.06 0.67 -13.46
C GLY A 149 22.55 1.41 -12.22
N ALA A 150 23.78 1.93 -12.24
CA ALA A 150 24.33 2.71 -11.12
C ALA A 150 23.53 4.01 -10.87
N GLN A 151 23.21 4.75 -11.94
CA GLN A 151 22.42 5.98 -11.86
C GLN A 151 20.97 5.68 -11.42
N ASN A 152 20.40 4.59 -11.91
CA ASN A 152 19.06 4.18 -11.52
C ASN A 152 18.99 3.84 -10.02
N ARG A 153 19.98 3.11 -9.47
CA ARG A 153 20.05 2.81 -8.03
C ARG A 153 20.18 4.07 -7.18
N GLU A 154 21.01 5.02 -7.62
CA GLU A 154 21.11 6.33 -6.95
C GLU A 154 19.78 7.07 -6.94
N LEU A 155 19.07 7.10 -8.08
CA LEU A 155 17.75 7.72 -8.19
C LEU A 155 16.72 7.05 -7.29
N PHE A 156 16.72 5.71 -7.23
CA PHE A 156 15.82 4.97 -6.32
C PHE A 156 16.16 5.25 -4.85
N GLY A 157 17.43 5.39 -4.50
CA GLY A 157 17.86 5.82 -3.17
C GLY A 157 17.32 7.21 -2.80
N GLN A 158 17.33 8.16 -3.74
CA GLN A 158 16.73 9.49 -3.53
C GLN A 158 15.21 9.41 -3.30
N TRP A 159 14.50 8.55 -4.05
CA TRP A 159 13.06 8.34 -3.83
C TRP A 159 12.79 7.68 -2.47
N LEU A 160 13.62 6.73 -2.06
CA LEU A 160 13.51 6.08 -0.74
C LEU A 160 13.71 7.10 0.39
N SER A 161 14.76 7.95 0.32
CA SER A 161 15.02 8.94 1.35
C SER A 161 13.88 9.97 1.50
N GLU A 162 13.14 10.24 0.44
CA GLU A 162 11.95 11.09 0.49
C GLU A 162 10.71 10.35 1.02
N TRP A 163 10.49 9.08 0.61
CA TRP A 163 9.21 8.41 0.80
C TRP A 163 9.16 7.46 1.99
N VAL A 164 10.27 6.87 2.40
CA VAL A 164 10.31 5.94 3.55
C VAL A 164 9.90 6.63 4.85
N PRO A 165 10.47 7.80 5.22
CA PRO A 165 10.05 8.50 6.44
C PRO A 165 8.55 8.82 6.43
N ARG A 166 8.03 9.30 5.30
CA ARG A 166 6.62 9.65 5.12
C ARG A 166 5.69 8.44 5.25
N CYS A 167 6.07 7.29 4.67
CA CYS A 167 5.29 6.07 4.80
C CYS A 167 5.39 5.46 6.21
N LEU A 168 6.52 5.59 6.90
CA LEU A 168 6.64 5.18 8.31
C LEU A 168 5.78 6.06 9.21
N ASP A 169 5.70 7.37 8.97
CA ASP A 169 4.80 8.26 9.70
C ASP A 169 3.33 7.92 9.44
N ALA A 170 2.98 7.61 8.20
CA ALA A 170 1.66 7.11 7.84
C ALA A 170 1.33 5.79 8.54
N ALA A 171 2.26 4.84 8.56
CA ALA A 171 2.10 3.57 9.26
C ALA A 171 1.93 3.76 10.77
N ARG A 172 2.79 4.58 11.40
CA ARG A 172 2.70 4.89 12.84
C ARG A 172 1.39 5.62 13.19
N GLY A 173 0.88 6.48 12.31
CA GLY A 173 -0.40 7.15 12.48
C GLY A 173 -1.57 6.18 12.66
N LEU A 174 -1.50 4.97 12.10
CA LEU A 174 -2.52 3.94 12.23
C LEU A 174 -2.49 3.18 13.57
N GLN A 175 -1.48 3.41 14.42
CA GLN A 175 -1.35 2.72 15.72
C GLN A 175 -2.61 2.78 16.61
N PRO A 176 -3.36 3.91 16.72
CA PRO A 176 -4.57 3.94 17.52
C PRO A 176 -5.63 2.94 17.08
N ILE A 177 -5.68 2.60 15.78
CA ILE A 177 -6.61 1.62 15.23
C ILE A 177 -6.33 0.21 15.78
N TRP A 178 -5.04 -0.15 16.01
CA TRP A 178 -4.65 -1.41 16.66
C TRP A 178 -5.13 -1.55 18.11
N SER A 179 -5.38 -0.45 18.80
CA SER A 179 -5.86 -0.49 20.18
C SER A 179 -7.36 -0.78 20.30
N GLN A 180 -8.15 -0.58 19.24
CA GLN A 180 -9.60 -0.70 19.25
C GLN A 180 -10.12 -2.15 19.35
N PRO A 181 -9.60 -3.13 18.57
CA PRO A 181 -10.08 -4.51 18.65
C PRO A 181 -9.86 -5.12 20.05
N ALA A 182 -10.90 -5.80 20.58
CA ALA A 182 -10.84 -6.42 21.90
C ALA A 182 -9.90 -7.62 21.93
N ASP A 183 -9.95 -8.49 20.92
CA ASP A 183 -9.08 -9.66 20.78
C ASP A 183 -8.08 -9.49 19.64
N LYS A 184 -6.79 -9.54 19.99
CA LYS A 184 -5.68 -9.44 19.05
C LYS A 184 -4.48 -10.28 19.51
N SER A 185 -3.91 -11.01 18.57
CA SER A 185 -2.71 -11.86 18.83
C SER A 185 -1.40 -11.13 18.56
N VAL A 186 -1.46 -9.99 17.87
CA VAL A 186 -0.27 -9.23 17.43
C VAL A 186 -0.34 -7.81 17.95
N THR A 187 0.82 -7.29 18.34
CA THR A 187 0.96 -5.87 18.72
C THR A 187 1.24 -5.04 17.48
N PHE A 188 0.96 -3.74 17.56
CA PHE A 188 1.35 -2.82 16.48
C PHE A 188 2.84 -2.90 16.15
N ALA A 189 3.70 -2.93 17.18
CA ALA A 189 5.15 -3.01 16.98
C ALA A 189 5.57 -4.29 16.23
N THR A 190 4.98 -5.43 16.58
CA THR A 190 5.24 -6.70 15.88
C THR A 190 4.79 -6.64 14.42
N SER A 191 3.63 -6.05 14.16
CA SER A 191 3.07 -5.92 12.81
C SER A 191 3.88 -4.94 11.96
N LEU A 192 4.32 -3.82 12.54
CA LEU A 192 5.17 -2.86 11.84
C LEU A 192 6.53 -3.47 11.49
N GLU A 193 7.15 -4.24 12.41
CA GLU A 193 8.41 -4.93 12.13
C GLU A 193 8.24 -5.96 11.01
N ALA A 194 7.16 -6.76 11.02
CA ALA A 194 6.89 -7.73 9.96
C ALA A 194 6.73 -7.07 8.58
N ALA A 195 6.01 -5.94 8.49
CA ALA A 195 5.89 -5.17 7.26
C ALA A 195 7.25 -4.58 6.82
N THR A 196 8.04 -4.07 7.77
CA THR A 196 9.36 -3.50 7.50
C THR A 196 10.34 -4.58 7.01
N GLU A 197 10.31 -5.79 7.57
CA GLU A 197 11.15 -6.90 7.13
C GLU A 197 10.83 -7.32 5.69
N LYS A 198 9.54 -7.48 5.38
CA LYS A 198 9.09 -7.74 3.99
C LYS A 198 9.59 -6.66 3.02
N PHE A 199 9.52 -5.40 3.43
CA PHE A 199 10.00 -4.29 2.63
C PHE A 199 11.53 -4.34 2.42
N ARG A 200 12.33 -4.64 3.46
CA ARG A 200 13.78 -4.84 3.32
C ARG A 200 14.11 -5.93 2.29
N ASP A 201 13.35 -7.02 2.26
CA ASP A 201 13.55 -8.09 1.29
C ASP A 201 13.21 -7.67 -0.15
N VAL A 202 12.21 -6.81 -0.32
CA VAL A 202 11.91 -6.19 -1.63
C VAL A 202 13.07 -5.31 -2.08
N LEU A 203 13.65 -4.47 -1.21
CA LEU A 203 14.78 -3.61 -1.54
C LEU A 203 16.04 -4.42 -1.91
N LYS A 204 16.36 -5.47 -1.15
CA LYS A 204 17.43 -6.41 -1.50
C LYS A 204 17.23 -7.01 -2.88
N ALA A 205 16.00 -7.43 -3.21
CA ALA A 205 15.70 -8.07 -4.49
C ALA A 205 15.89 -7.12 -5.70
N ILE A 206 15.70 -5.82 -5.52
CA ILE A 206 15.93 -4.80 -6.56
C ILE A 206 17.34 -4.16 -6.47
N GLU A 207 18.20 -4.66 -5.59
CA GLU A 207 19.59 -4.22 -5.39
C GLU A 207 19.75 -2.73 -5.05
N VAL A 208 18.90 -2.25 -4.16
CA VAL A 208 18.95 -0.88 -3.64
C VAL A 208 19.27 -0.90 -2.15
N ASP A 209 20.08 0.05 -1.71
CA ASP A 209 20.51 0.16 -0.31
C ASP A 209 19.31 0.38 0.61
N ILE A 210 19.38 -0.26 1.78
CA ILE A 210 18.33 -0.16 2.81
C ILE A 210 18.52 1.17 3.55
N PRO A 211 17.50 2.06 3.57
CA PRO A 211 17.54 3.30 4.33
C PRO A 211 17.79 3.08 5.83
N GLU A 212 18.53 4.01 6.46
CA GLU A 212 18.88 3.92 7.89
C GLU A 212 17.64 3.91 8.80
N GLU A 213 16.59 4.58 8.40
CA GLU A 213 15.30 4.65 9.11
C GLU A 213 14.65 3.29 9.32
N LEU A 214 15.00 2.30 8.49
CA LEU A 214 14.51 0.93 8.61
C LEU A 214 15.34 0.04 9.54
N ASN A 215 16.43 0.55 10.09
CA ASN A 215 17.32 -0.18 10.97
C ASN A 215 17.11 0.15 12.47
N GLN A 216 16.04 0.92 12.77
CA GLN A 216 15.74 1.38 14.14
C GLN A 216 14.68 0.53 14.82
#